data_76868926abdf0d44983395727a27f278
#
_entry.id   76868926abdf0d44983395727a27f278
#
_cell.length_a   1.000
_cell.length_b   1.000
_cell.length_c   1.000
_cell.angle_alpha   90.00
_cell.angle_beta   90.00
_cell.angle_gamma   90.00
#
_symmetry.space_group_name_H-M   'P 1'
#
loop_
_entity.id
_entity.type
_entity.pdbx_description
1 polymer ?
#
loop_
_entity_poly.entity_id
_entity_poly.type
_entity_poly.pdbx_seq_one_letter_code
_entity_poly.pdbx_strand_id
1 'polypeptide(L)'
;MDKKSRILKEKAMKKCVALISFLMFLPVMVQAQKEYPIEQVSAINVGDGRILFRDLKTEKPLNGDHRIIDGYHSAYIQAEFKDGFYNGKYGEYEYNKLKCDGTYKDGKKDGVFKMYDSEGRVQEEKSYKDGKLHGAHKTYFTTGKVEREVNYRNGKQDGKDMVYEWDGTLRRDHTYKDGKQVGKQFTFLKGTYELYETEYYNEYGMKDGEYSSMFTFGQPHILGHYKNDQKDGRWIEIAESGDTLSVKTYVNGREEGLHISYDRNTGARSREFYLKADRKDGLYREYNPGNGELVYEATYQHGRLHGKERRLIVTNRYDYWEI
;
A
#
# COMPACT_ATOMS: atom_id res chain seq x y z
N MET A 1 -62.13 29.85 19.94
CA MET A 1 -61.28 28.87 20.68
C MET A 1 -61.84 28.77 22.09
N ASP A 2 -62.42 27.62 22.41
CA ASP A 2 -63.20 27.39 23.64
C ASP A 2 -62.30 27.41 24.90
N LYS A 3 -62.81 27.99 25.98
CA LYS A 3 -62.16 28.14 27.29
C LYS A 3 -61.62 26.83 27.86
N LYS A 4 -62.23 25.70 27.48
CA LYS A 4 -61.82 24.31 27.82
C LYS A 4 -60.51 23.87 27.12
N SER A 5 -60.30 24.29 25.86
CA SER A 5 -59.09 23.96 25.10
C SER A 5 -57.87 24.71 25.59
N ARG A 6 -58.04 25.93 26.16
CA ARG A 6 -56.99 26.75 26.74
C ARG A 6 -56.51 26.17 28.06
N ILE A 7 -57.43 25.69 28.92
CA ILE A 7 -57.11 25.05 30.23
C ILE A 7 -56.40 23.72 30.06
N LEU A 8 -56.75 22.92 29.00
CA LEU A 8 -56.07 21.67 28.68
C LEU A 8 -54.63 21.87 28.15
N LYS A 9 -54.40 22.94 27.37
CA LYS A 9 -53.06 23.31 26.90
C LYS A 9 -52.19 23.79 28.04
N GLU A 10 -52.72 24.62 28.98
CA GLU A 10 -51.99 25.06 30.16
C GLU A 10 -51.63 23.90 31.09
N LYS A 11 -52.52 22.94 31.32
CA LYS A 11 -52.24 21.74 32.14
C LYS A 11 -51.24 20.81 31.49
N ALA A 12 -51.24 20.65 30.14
CA ALA A 12 -50.30 19.88 29.40
C ALA A 12 -48.91 20.53 29.42
N MET A 13 -48.86 21.88 29.28
CA MET A 13 -47.61 22.62 29.33
C MET A 13 -46.94 22.61 30.73
N LYS A 14 -47.76 22.70 31.82
CA LYS A 14 -47.25 22.56 33.20
C LYS A 14 -46.74 21.15 33.50
N LYS A 15 -47.31 20.09 32.93
CA LYS A 15 -46.82 18.73 33.05
C LYS A 15 -45.50 18.50 32.26
N CYS A 16 -45.39 19.07 31.05
CA CYS A 16 -44.15 19.02 30.31
C CYS A 16 -42.96 19.78 31.00
N VAL A 17 -43.26 20.96 31.58
CA VAL A 17 -42.25 21.75 32.32
C VAL A 17 -41.84 21.00 33.61
N ALA A 18 -42.75 20.34 34.32
CA ALA A 18 -42.41 19.53 35.49
C ALA A 18 -41.61 18.27 35.15
N LEU A 19 -41.84 17.63 33.96
CA LEU A 19 -41.05 16.51 33.50
C LEU A 19 -39.61 16.92 33.04
N ILE A 20 -39.49 18.09 32.45
CA ILE A 20 -38.17 18.64 32.02
C ILE A 20 -37.34 19.09 33.22
N SER A 21 -37.95 19.62 34.27
CA SER A 21 -37.23 20.03 35.50
C SER A 21 -36.78 18.83 36.35
N PHE A 22 -37.43 17.64 36.24
CA PHE A 22 -37.01 16.45 36.95
C PHE A 22 -35.91 15.66 36.23
N LEU A 23 -35.74 15.87 34.92
CA LEU A 23 -34.64 15.30 34.12
C LEU A 23 -33.32 16.09 34.19
N MET A 24 -33.31 17.29 34.76
CA MET A 24 -32.12 18.14 34.86
C MET A 24 -31.34 18.04 36.17
N PHE A 25 -31.71 17.17 37.08
CA PHE A 25 -30.98 16.92 38.33
C PHE A 25 -30.75 15.42 38.61
N LEU A 26 -30.30 14.70 37.59
CA LEU A 26 -29.41 13.59 37.88
C LEU A 26 -28.01 14.23 38.05
N PRO A 27 -27.43 14.22 39.26
CA PRO A 27 -26.03 14.58 39.37
C PRO A 27 -25.29 13.60 38.46
N VAL A 28 -24.75 14.08 37.35
CA VAL A 28 -23.62 13.38 36.71
C VAL A 28 -22.60 13.37 37.83
N MET A 29 -22.52 12.26 38.59
CA MET A 29 -21.39 12.00 39.45
C MET A 29 -20.18 11.96 38.51
N VAL A 30 -19.57 13.11 38.31
CA VAL A 30 -18.19 13.17 37.78
C VAL A 30 -17.40 12.49 38.90
N GLN A 31 -17.22 11.18 38.75
CA GLN A 31 -16.36 10.43 39.63
C GLN A 31 -14.98 11.08 39.48
N ALA A 32 -14.49 11.70 40.54
CA ALA A 32 -13.20 12.39 40.52
C ALA A 32 -12.15 11.39 40.02
N GLN A 33 -11.42 11.79 38.98
CA GLN A 33 -10.34 11.00 38.42
C GLN A 33 -9.35 10.68 39.57
N LYS A 34 -9.11 9.38 39.79
CA LYS A 34 -8.18 8.94 40.81
C LYS A 34 -6.79 8.80 40.21
N GLU A 35 -5.81 9.39 40.90
CA GLU A 35 -4.40 9.31 40.48
C GLU A 35 -3.68 8.23 41.29
N TYR A 36 -2.85 7.46 40.60
CA TYR A 36 -1.99 6.45 41.17
C TYR A 36 -0.54 6.67 40.73
N PRO A 37 0.43 6.78 41.64
CA PRO A 37 1.83 6.52 41.32
C PRO A 37 2.00 5.12 40.75
N ILE A 38 2.86 4.95 39.75
CA ILE A 38 3.04 3.66 39.05
C ILE A 38 3.43 2.53 40.05
N GLU A 39 4.16 2.87 41.12
CA GLU A 39 4.60 1.95 42.16
C GLU A 39 3.44 1.40 42.99
N GLN A 40 2.26 2.00 42.92
CA GLN A 40 1.06 1.54 43.61
C GLN A 40 0.14 0.69 42.75
N VAL A 41 0.53 0.41 41.51
CA VAL A 41 -0.25 -0.37 40.54
C VAL A 41 0.51 -1.60 40.10
N SER A 42 -0.10 -2.74 40.19
CA SER A 42 0.39 -3.99 39.60
C SER A 42 -0.16 -4.11 38.17
N ALA A 43 0.71 -4.43 37.19
CA ALA A 43 0.36 -4.69 35.82
C ALA A 43 0.76 -6.12 35.45
N ILE A 44 -0.21 -6.99 35.25
CA ILE A 44 -0.02 -8.44 35.04
C ILE A 44 -0.44 -8.81 33.63
N ASN A 45 0.49 -9.36 32.84
CA ASN A 45 0.16 -9.93 31.53
C ASN A 45 -0.61 -11.25 31.72
N VAL A 46 -1.85 -11.32 31.22
CA VAL A 46 -2.72 -12.51 31.40
C VAL A 46 -2.60 -13.52 30.25
N GLY A 47 -1.60 -13.35 29.36
CA GLY A 47 -1.22 -14.34 28.33
C GLY A 47 -1.92 -14.22 26.97
N ASP A 48 -2.99 -13.42 26.84
CA ASP A 48 -3.71 -13.19 25.56
C ASP A 48 -3.47 -11.79 24.97
N GLY A 49 -2.39 -11.13 25.40
CA GLY A 49 -2.00 -9.78 25.02
C GLY A 49 -2.71 -8.69 25.84
N ARG A 50 -3.52 -9.04 26.84
CA ARG A 50 -4.14 -8.12 27.77
C ARG A 50 -3.29 -7.96 29.03
N ILE A 51 -3.37 -6.77 29.65
CA ILE A 51 -2.72 -6.44 30.90
C ILE A 51 -3.82 -6.17 31.94
N LEU A 52 -3.75 -6.87 33.08
CA LEU A 52 -4.62 -6.69 34.23
C LEU A 52 -3.96 -5.73 35.20
N PHE A 53 -4.63 -4.63 35.52
CA PHE A 53 -4.18 -3.61 36.45
C PHE A 53 -4.91 -3.74 37.81
N ARG A 54 -4.15 -3.71 38.90
CA ARG A 54 -4.66 -3.78 40.29
C ARG A 54 -3.99 -2.72 41.14
N ASP A 55 -4.74 -2.20 42.09
CA ASP A 55 -4.22 -1.41 43.20
C ASP A 55 -3.42 -2.34 44.14
N LEU A 56 -2.13 -2.10 44.34
CA LEU A 56 -1.25 -2.97 45.15
C LEU A 56 -1.62 -3.03 46.61
N LYS A 57 -2.23 -1.97 47.15
CA LYS A 57 -2.63 -1.92 48.56
C LYS A 57 -3.89 -2.73 48.87
N THR A 58 -4.84 -2.69 47.95
CA THR A 58 -6.16 -3.34 48.15
C THR A 58 -6.30 -4.64 47.38
N GLU A 59 -5.37 -4.95 46.48
CA GLU A 59 -5.36 -6.07 45.51
C GLU A 59 -6.59 -6.08 44.56
N LYS A 60 -7.41 -5.01 44.59
CA LYS A 60 -8.61 -4.91 43.76
C LYS A 60 -8.27 -4.46 42.33
N PRO A 61 -8.97 -5.00 41.32
CA PRO A 61 -8.85 -4.52 39.94
C PRO A 61 -9.23 -3.04 39.86
N LEU A 62 -8.56 -2.29 39.00
CA LEU A 62 -8.92 -0.90 38.71
C LEU A 62 -10.25 -0.84 37.95
N ASN A 63 -11.10 0.12 38.32
CA ASN A 63 -12.39 0.38 37.69
C ASN A 63 -12.67 1.89 37.62
N GLY A 64 -13.15 2.37 36.49
CA GLY A 64 -13.40 3.81 36.22
C GLY A 64 -12.21 4.50 35.60
N ASP A 65 -12.25 5.84 35.59
CA ASP A 65 -11.21 6.69 34.98
C ASP A 65 -10.05 6.92 35.98
N HIS A 66 -8.85 6.56 35.58
CA HIS A 66 -7.65 6.66 36.40
C HIS A 66 -6.49 7.26 35.60
N ARG A 67 -5.66 8.03 36.32
CA ARG A 67 -4.34 8.45 35.87
C ARG A 67 -3.27 7.66 36.59
N ILE A 68 -2.42 6.94 35.86
CA ILE A 68 -1.26 6.19 36.38
C ILE A 68 -0.02 7.01 36.04
N ILE A 69 0.71 7.48 37.05
CA ILE A 69 1.78 8.47 36.92
C ILE A 69 3.13 7.77 37.13
N ASP A 70 4.01 7.87 36.14
CA ASP A 70 5.42 7.60 36.26
C ASP A 70 6.16 8.92 36.50
N GLY A 71 6.36 9.25 37.77
CA GLY A 71 7.02 10.48 38.16
C GLY A 71 8.49 10.57 37.75
N TYR A 72 9.17 9.42 37.60
CA TYR A 72 10.56 9.37 37.21
C TYR A 72 10.78 9.77 35.76
N HIS A 73 9.89 9.36 34.86
CA HIS A 73 9.97 9.68 33.43
C HIS A 73 9.10 10.88 33.01
N SER A 74 8.46 11.59 33.96
CA SER A 74 7.52 12.68 33.68
C SER A 74 6.41 12.26 32.71
N ALA A 75 5.96 11.01 32.85
CA ALA A 75 4.97 10.38 31.98
C ALA A 75 3.73 9.96 32.77
N TYR A 76 2.59 9.88 32.12
CA TYR A 76 1.39 9.28 32.70
C TYR A 76 0.49 8.69 31.63
N ILE A 77 -0.30 7.70 32.04
CA ILE A 77 -1.41 7.15 31.28
C ILE A 77 -2.70 7.62 31.92
N GLN A 78 -3.63 8.13 31.11
CA GLN A 78 -5.00 8.37 31.51
C GLN A 78 -5.90 7.39 30.77
N ALA A 79 -6.63 6.54 31.51
CA ALA A 79 -7.43 5.51 30.89
C ALA A 79 -8.66 5.12 31.72
N GLU A 80 -9.69 4.68 31.03
CA GLU A 80 -10.85 4.04 31.62
C GLU A 80 -10.60 2.55 31.81
N PHE A 81 -10.95 2.03 32.99
CA PHE A 81 -10.76 0.62 33.36
C PHE A 81 -12.08 -0.04 33.70
N LYS A 82 -12.19 -1.31 33.34
CA LYS A 82 -13.25 -2.23 33.81
C LYS A 82 -12.62 -3.57 34.20
N ASP A 83 -12.88 -3.98 35.44
CA ASP A 83 -12.35 -5.25 35.99
C ASP A 83 -10.82 -5.39 35.83
N GLY A 84 -10.11 -4.26 35.93
CA GLY A 84 -8.66 -4.17 35.81
C GLY A 84 -8.13 -4.08 34.35
N PHE A 85 -8.98 -4.14 33.36
CA PHE A 85 -8.57 -4.01 31.95
C PHE A 85 -8.90 -2.62 31.42
N TYR A 86 -8.07 -2.12 30.48
CA TYR A 86 -8.43 -0.93 29.74
C TYR A 86 -9.78 -1.16 29.03
N ASN A 87 -10.72 -0.22 29.21
CA ASN A 87 -12.05 -0.33 28.62
C ASN A 87 -12.68 1.05 28.45
N GLY A 88 -12.53 1.65 27.28
CA GLY A 88 -12.94 3.02 26.98
C GLY A 88 -11.76 3.86 26.50
N LYS A 89 -11.74 5.13 26.84
CA LYS A 89 -10.72 6.09 26.41
C LYS A 89 -9.36 5.76 27.01
N TYR A 90 -8.32 6.01 26.22
CA TYR A 90 -6.92 5.84 26.57
C TYR A 90 -6.12 7.04 26.05
N GLY A 91 -5.22 7.56 26.84
CA GLY A 91 -4.23 8.56 26.45
C GLY A 91 -2.91 8.35 27.19
N GLU A 92 -1.82 8.48 26.47
CA GLU A 92 -0.45 8.41 26.97
C GLU A 92 0.21 9.78 26.83
N TYR A 93 0.82 10.25 27.89
CA TYR A 93 1.39 11.59 27.98
C TYR A 93 2.84 11.53 28.47
N GLU A 94 3.68 12.37 27.91
CA GLU A 94 5.05 12.59 28.32
C GLU A 94 5.32 14.09 28.39
N TYR A 95 5.90 14.59 29.49
CA TYR A 95 6.06 16.02 29.76
C TYR A 95 4.77 16.83 29.56
N ASN A 96 3.63 16.29 30.00
CA ASN A 96 2.28 16.84 29.79
C ASN A 96 1.84 17.01 28.33
N LYS A 97 2.57 16.43 27.37
CA LYS A 97 2.17 16.40 25.96
C LYS A 97 1.58 15.04 25.59
N LEU A 98 0.46 15.06 24.89
CA LEU A 98 -0.18 13.85 24.38
C LEU A 98 0.75 13.17 23.35
N LYS A 99 1.08 11.92 23.57
CA LYS A 99 1.92 11.08 22.68
C LYS A 99 1.09 10.11 21.88
N CYS A 100 0.05 9.56 22.53
CA CYS A 100 -0.84 8.59 21.90
C CYS A 100 -2.22 8.68 22.53
N ASP A 101 -3.27 8.57 21.72
CA ASP A 101 -4.62 8.31 22.23
C ASP A 101 -5.35 7.24 21.42
N GLY A 102 -6.44 6.73 21.99
CA GLY A 102 -7.26 5.72 21.35
C GLY A 102 -8.33 5.18 22.27
N THR A 103 -8.91 4.06 21.87
CA THR A 103 -9.93 3.37 22.66
C THR A 103 -9.60 1.89 22.82
N TYR A 104 -9.95 1.36 23.98
CA TYR A 104 -9.87 -0.05 24.29
C TYR A 104 -11.25 -0.64 24.56
N LYS A 105 -11.41 -1.91 24.28
CA LYS A 105 -12.55 -2.72 24.66
C LYS A 105 -12.05 -4.03 25.28
N ASP A 106 -12.45 -4.30 26.52
CA ASP A 106 -12.08 -5.51 27.25
C ASP A 106 -10.56 -5.82 27.21
N GLY A 107 -9.73 -4.78 27.37
CA GLY A 107 -8.26 -4.86 27.38
C GLY A 107 -7.59 -4.92 26.01
N LYS A 108 -8.35 -4.85 24.92
CA LYS A 108 -7.83 -4.89 23.53
C LYS A 108 -8.07 -3.57 22.84
N LYS A 109 -7.11 -3.11 22.01
CA LYS A 109 -7.29 -1.93 21.16
C LYS A 109 -8.51 -2.12 20.28
N ASP A 110 -9.43 -1.14 20.29
CA ASP A 110 -10.66 -1.15 19.47
C ASP A 110 -11.03 0.28 19.09
N GLY A 111 -10.97 0.61 17.78
CA GLY A 111 -11.10 1.96 17.26
C GLY A 111 -9.79 2.52 16.72
N VAL A 112 -9.72 3.82 16.54
CA VAL A 112 -8.56 4.53 15.97
C VAL A 112 -7.60 4.92 17.07
N PHE A 113 -6.34 4.56 16.93
CA PHE A 113 -5.20 5.02 17.72
C PHE A 113 -4.43 6.05 16.92
N LYS A 114 -4.13 7.18 17.57
CA LYS A 114 -3.34 8.27 17.01
C LYS A 114 -2.03 8.42 17.77
N MET A 115 -0.95 8.63 17.03
CA MET A 115 0.36 8.98 17.59
C MET A 115 0.71 10.40 17.18
N TYR A 116 1.31 11.15 18.11
CA TYR A 116 1.61 12.56 17.97
C TYR A 116 3.11 12.83 18.06
N ASP A 117 3.55 13.85 17.32
CA ASP A 117 4.92 14.37 17.43
C ASP A 117 5.09 15.30 18.64
N SER A 118 6.30 15.84 18.82
CA SER A 118 6.62 16.77 19.90
C SER A 118 5.85 18.10 19.84
N GLU A 119 5.26 18.43 18.68
CA GLU A 119 4.49 19.65 18.45
C GLU A 119 2.97 19.40 18.52
N GLY A 120 2.56 18.15 18.80
CA GLY A 120 1.16 17.76 18.93
C GLY A 120 0.46 17.49 17.58
N ARG A 121 1.21 17.33 16.50
CA ARG A 121 0.65 16.97 15.19
C ARG A 121 0.53 15.45 15.10
N VAL A 122 -0.54 14.98 14.43
CA VAL A 122 -0.71 13.55 14.18
C VAL A 122 0.36 13.08 13.20
N GLN A 123 1.14 12.07 13.60
CA GLN A 123 2.14 11.39 12.77
C GLN A 123 1.58 10.10 12.18
N GLU A 124 0.73 9.41 12.95
CA GLU A 124 0.24 8.09 12.57
C GLU A 124 -1.16 7.85 13.13
N GLU A 125 -2.02 7.22 12.34
CA GLU A 125 -3.31 6.69 12.75
C GLU A 125 -3.41 5.22 12.40
N LYS A 126 -3.81 4.38 13.36
CA LYS A 126 -4.03 2.95 13.19
C LYS A 126 -5.42 2.56 13.64
N SER A 127 -6.18 1.93 12.77
CA SER A 127 -7.49 1.38 13.13
C SER A 127 -7.35 -0.05 13.62
N TYR A 128 -7.98 -0.34 14.75
CA TYR A 128 -7.96 -1.66 15.41
C TYR A 128 -9.36 -2.19 15.63
N LYS A 129 -9.50 -3.52 15.60
CA LYS A 129 -10.66 -4.25 16.08
C LYS A 129 -10.19 -5.49 16.83
N ASP A 130 -10.68 -5.67 18.06
CA ASP A 130 -10.30 -6.79 18.94
C ASP A 130 -8.76 -6.97 19.05
N GLY A 131 -8.01 -5.87 19.12
CA GLY A 131 -6.54 -5.85 19.23
C GLY A 131 -5.77 -6.06 17.92
N LYS A 132 -6.44 -6.33 16.81
CA LYS A 132 -5.81 -6.53 15.49
C LYS A 132 -6.01 -5.31 14.60
N LEU A 133 -5.01 -4.98 13.77
CA LEU A 133 -5.16 -3.98 12.72
C LEU A 133 -6.38 -4.33 11.86
N HIS A 134 -7.33 -3.40 11.74
CA HIS A 134 -8.55 -3.56 10.96
C HIS A 134 -9.08 -2.20 10.51
N GLY A 135 -9.08 -1.94 9.20
CA GLY A 135 -9.35 -0.63 8.63
C GLY A 135 -8.07 0.10 8.22
N ALA A 136 -8.11 1.43 8.18
CA ALA A 136 -7.01 2.25 7.70
C ALA A 136 -5.86 2.35 8.71
N HIS A 137 -4.64 2.30 8.19
CA HIS A 137 -3.40 2.73 8.83
C HIS A 137 -2.82 3.86 7.97
N LYS A 138 -2.69 5.05 8.56
CA LYS A 138 -2.20 6.25 7.87
C LYS A 138 -0.94 6.77 8.55
N THR A 139 0.03 7.20 7.75
CA THR A 139 1.15 8.04 8.17
C THR A 139 1.02 9.42 7.52
N TYR A 140 1.59 10.41 8.17
CA TYR A 140 1.45 11.80 7.76
C TYR A 140 2.81 12.49 7.65
N PHE A 141 2.96 13.34 6.66
CA PHE A 141 4.03 14.33 6.62
C PHE A 141 3.89 15.34 7.77
N THR A 142 4.97 16.03 8.10
CA THR A 142 4.96 17.12 9.10
C THR A 142 4.01 18.27 8.72
N THR A 143 3.59 18.36 7.47
CA THR A 143 2.58 19.30 6.96
C THR A 143 1.14 18.88 7.29
N GLY A 144 0.93 17.67 7.84
CA GLY A 144 -0.39 17.10 8.12
C GLY A 144 -1.04 16.42 6.91
N LYS A 145 -0.41 16.43 5.73
CA LYS A 145 -0.90 15.64 4.57
C LYS A 145 -0.58 14.17 4.75
N VAL A 146 -1.44 13.30 4.21
CA VAL A 146 -1.21 11.86 4.21
C VAL A 146 0.03 11.54 3.36
N GLU A 147 0.96 10.77 3.93
CA GLU A 147 2.12 10.21 3.26
C GLU A 147 1.83 8.81 2.72
N ARG A 148 1.17 7.99 3.54
CA ARG A 148 0.76 6.63 3.15
C ARG A 148 -0.56 6.25 3.80
N GLU A 149 -1.38 5.51 3.08
CA GLU A 149 -2.60 4.89 3.59
C GLU A 149 -2.65 3.42 3.18
N VAL A 150 -2.74 2.53 4.18
CA VAL A 150 -2.81 1.08 3.98
C VAL A 150 -4.06 0.55 4.65
N ASN A 151 -4.81 -0.30 3.97
CA ASN A 151 -5.97 -0.96 4.55
C ASN A 151 -5.63 -2.35 5.07
N TYR A 152 -6.16 -2.68 6.24
CA TYR A 152 -5.97 -3.95 6.92
C TYR A 152 -7.28 -4.63 7.26
N ARG A 153 -7.26 -5.95 7.25
CA ARG A 153 -8.33 -6.80 7.78
C ARG A 153 -7.73 -7.92 8.63
N ASN A 154 -8.11 -7.95 9.92
CA ASN A 154 -7.63 -8.95 10.89
C ASN A 154 -6.10 -9.08 10.94
N GLY A 155 -5.37 -7.96 10.85
CA GLY A 155 -3.92 -7.89 10.93
C GLY A 155 -3.17 -8.11 9.62
N LYS A 156 -3.87 -8.43 8.51
CA LYS A 156 -3.28 -8.58 7.18
C LYS A 156 -3.65 -7.40 6.29
N GLN A 157 -2.75 -6.98 5.40
CA GLN A 157 -3.08 -6.00 4.35
C GLN A 157 -4.23 -6.53 3.49
N ASP A 158 -5.30 -5.75 3.35
CA ASP A 158 -6.49 -6.12 2.59
C ASP A 158 -7.20 -4.84 2.12
N GLY A 159 -7.10 -4.55 0.84
CA GLY A 159 -7.53 -3.31 0.22
C GLY A 159 -6.35 -2.51 -0.35
N LYS A 160 -6.49 -1.20 -0.39
CA LYS A 160 -5.50 -0.29 -0.99
C LYS A 160 -4.29 -0.06 -0.10
N ASP A 161 -3.12 0.13 -0.74
CA ASP A 161 -1.89 0.68 -0.19
C ASP A 161 -1.46 1.83 -1.11
N MET A 162 -1.74 3.05 -0.68
CA MET A 162 -1.47 4.27 -1.42
C MET A 162 -0.32 5.03 -0.77
N VAL A 163 0.61 5.51 -1.57
CA VAL A 163 1.74 6.35 -1.15
C VAL A 163 1.67 7.66 -1.92
N TYR A 164 1.88 8.75 -1.20
CA TYR A 164 1.82 10.10 -1.74
C TYR A 164 3.16 10.81 -1.57
N GLU A 165 3.42 11.80 -2.40
CA GLU A 165 4.48 12.77 -2.23
C GLU A 165 4.03 13.88 -1.26
N TRP A 166 4.96 14.68 -0.79
CA TRP A 166 4.70 15.79 0.15
C TRP A 166 3.73 16.85 -0.39
N ASP A 167 3.62 17.00 -1.71
CA ASP A 167 2.68 17.90 -2.38
C ASP A 167 1.27 17.31 -2.47
N GLY A 168 1.12 16.00 -2.23
CA GLY A 168 -0.12 15.23 -2.29
C GLY A 168 -0.32 14.48 -3.60
N THR A 169 0.67 14.49 -4.51
CA THR A 169 0.62 13.66 -5.73
C THR A 169 0.73 12.19 -5.38
N LEU A 170 -0.06 11.35 -6.05
CA LEU A 170 -0.05 9.91 -5.85
C LEU A 170 1.21 9.30 -6.48
N ARG A 171 1.97 8.54 -5.68
CA ARG A 171 3.18 7.83 -6.10
C ARG A 171 2.93 6.36 -6.40
N ARG A 172 2.03 5.74 -5.64
CA ARG A 172 1.71 4.31 -5.73
C ARG A 172 0.27 4.05 -5.34
N ASP A 173 -0.42 3.22 -6.12
CA ASP A 173 -1.73 2.65 -5.83
C ASP A 173 -1.68 1.15 -6.04
N HIS A 174 -1.43 0.43 -4.96
CA HIS A 174 -1.39 -1.02 -4.94
C HIS A 174 -2.61 -1.60 -4.22
N THR A 175 -3.03 -2.79 -4.62
CA THR A 175 -4.16 -3.50 -4.01
C THR A 175 -3.68 -4.82 -3.44
N TYR A 176 -4.12 -5.12 -2.23
CA TYR A 176 -3.79 -6.33 -1.49
C TYR A 176 -5.04 -7.09 -1.10
N LYS A 177 -4.91 -8.41 -0.98
CA LYS A 177 -5.90 -9.32 -0.39
C LYS A 177 -5.19 -10.34 0.48
N ASP A 178 -5.58 -10.43 1.75
CA ASP A 178 -4.96 -11.33 2.74
C ASP A 178 -3.42 -11.27 2.80
N GLY A 179 -2.84 -10.08 2.59
CA GLY A 179 -1.40 -9.81 2.62
C GLY A 179 -0.67 -10.02 1.29
N LYS A 180 -1.35 -10.43 0.21
CA LYS A 180 -0.78 -10.62 -1.12
C LYS A 180 -1.23 -9.50 -2.07
N GLN A 181 -0.36 -9.06 -2.96
CA GLN A 181 -0.76 -8.16 -4.07
C GLN A 181 -1.72 -8.89 -4.99
N VAL A 182 -2.78 -8.20 -5.44
CA VAL A 182 -3.77 -8.75 -6.37
C VAL A 182 -4.27 -7.67 -7.34
N GLY A 183 -4.65 -8.08 -8.55
CA GLY A 183 -5.16 -7.18 -9.56
C GLY A 183 -4.12 -6.22 -10.12
N LYS A 184 -4.56 -5.13 -10.72
CA LYS A 184 -3.69 -4.15 -11.36
C LYS A 184 -3.06 -3.22 -10.32
N GLN A 185 -1.75 -3.06 -10.39
CA GLN A 185 -0.94 -2.18 -9.56
C GLN A 185 -0.45 -1.00 -10.39
N PHE A 186 -0.38 0.18 -9.77
CA PHE A 186 0.05 1.40 -10.44
C PHE A 186 1.18 2.06 -9.66
N THR A 187 2.25 2.41 -10.37
CA THR A 187 3.33 3.27 -9.87
C THR A 187 3.39 4.50 -10.77
N PHE A 188 3.50 5.68 -10.15
CA PHE A 188 3.52 6.96 -10.83
C PHE A 188 4.90 7.59 -10.74
N LEU A 189 5.25 8.42 -11.71
CA LEU A 189 6.49 9.18 -11.71
C LEU A 189 6.46 10.23 -10.59
N LYS A 190 7.59 10.36 -9.89
CA LYS A 190 7.72 11.25 -8.73
C LYS A 190 7.37 12.70 -9.07
N GLY A 191 6.48 13.31 -8.27
CA GLY A 191 6.08 14.71 -8.42
C GLY A 191 5.16 14.97 -9.61
N THR A 192 4.59 13.92 -10.21
CA THR A 192 3.66 14.02 -11.34
C THR A 192 2.48 13.08 -11.12
N TYR A 193 1.45 13.21 -11.96
CA TYR A 193 0.37 12.21 -12.05
C TYR A 193 0.58 11.25 -13.22
N GLU A 194 1.78 11.27 -13.82
CA GLU A 194 2.09 10.41 -14.96
C GLU A 194 2.37 8.98 -14.50
N LEU A 195 1.77 8.04 -15.20
CA LEU A 195 1.95 6.62 -14.96
C LEU A 195 3.38 6.22 -15.36
N TYR A 196 4.09 5.57 -14.45
CA TYR A 196 5.44 5.06 -14.69
C TYR A 196 5.44 3.56 -14.97
N GLU A 197 4.64 2.78 -14.21
CA GLU A 197 4.61 1.33 -14.34
C GLU A 197 3.24 0.77 -13.99
N THR A 198 2.82 -0.27 -14.73
CA THR A 198 1.68 -1.11 -14.36
C THR A 198 2.09 -2.57 -14.34
N GLU A 199 1.58 -3.27 -13.34
CA GLU A 199 1.75 -4.70 -13.16
C GLU A 199 0.40 -5.34 -12.84
N TYR A 200 0.23 -6.61 -13.19
CA TYR A 200 -0.97 -7.36 -12.88
C TYR A 200 -0.63 -8.60 -12.06
N TYR A 201 -1.35 -8.81 -10.95
CA TYR A 201 -1.16 -9.95 -10.05
C TYR A 201 -2.44 -10.78 -9.96
N ASN A 202 -2.30 -12.11 -10.00
CA ASN A 202 -3.41 -13.03 -9.79
C ASN A 202 -3.80 -13.15 -8.29
N GLU A 203 -4.81 -13.96 -7.99
CA GLU A 203 -5.30 -14.17 -6.63
C GLU A 203 -4.27 -14.85 -5.70
N TYR A 204 -3.25 -15.50 -6.26
CA TYR A 204 -2.15 -16.13 -5.50
C TYR A 204 -1.01 -15.15 -5.20
N GLY A 205 -1.05 -13.92 -5.73
CA GLY A 205 -0.02 -12.90 -5.55
C GLY A 205 1.17 -13.05 -6.49
N MET A 206 1.01 -13.76 -7.59
CA MET A 206 2.00 -13.89 -8.66
C MET A 206 1.70 -12.91 -9.79
N LYS A 207 2.74 -12.35 -10.43
CA LYS A 207 2.57 -11.55 -11.64
C LYS A 207 1.93 -12.41 -12.72
N ASP A 208 0.76 -11.99 -13.21
CA ASP A 208 -0.02 -12.76 -14.19
C ASP A 208 -0.94 -11.81 -14.95
N GLY A 209 -0.49 -11.35 -16.11
CA GLY A 209 -1.19 -10.38 -16.93
C GLY A 209 -0.26 -9.37 -17.57
N GLU A 210 -0.83 -8.28 -18.08
CA GLU A 210 -0.11 -7.22 -18.78
C GLU A 210 0.88 -6.51 -17.86
N TYR A 211 2.04 -6.22 -18.41
CA TYR A 211 3.09 -5.38 -17.86
C TYR A 211 3.34 -4.20 -18.79
N SER A 212 3.48 -3.01 -18.23
CA SER A 212 3.99 -1.88 -18.97
C SER A 212 4.84 -0.99 -18.07
N SER A 213 5.96 -0.47 -18.62
CA SER A 213 6.67 0.67 -18.07
C SER A 213 6.66 1.81 -19.06
N MET A 214 6.80 3.03 -18.56
CA MET A 214 6.73 4.26 -19.35
C MET A 214 8.02 5.06 -19.19
N PHE A 215 8.35 5.84 -20.20
CA PHE A 215 9.25 6.97 -20.04
C PHE A 215 8.57 8.13 -19.32
N THR A 216 9.32 9.15 -18.97
CA THR A 216 8.77 10.47 -18.64
C THR A 216 7.83 10.93 -19.76
N PHE A 217 6.71 11.57 -19.40
CA PHE A 217 5.64 12.02 -20.32
C PHE A 217 4.74 10.92 -20.91
N GLY A 218 4.66 9.76 -20.23
CA GLY A 218 3.64 8.76 -20.51
C GLY A 218 3.83 7.94 -21.79
N GLN A 219 4.99 8.03 -22.42
CA GLN A 219 5.30 7.21 -23.59
C GLN A 219 5.70 5.79 -23.16
N PRO A 220 5.20 4.73 -23.82
CA PRO A 220 5.58 3.36 -23.50
C PRO A 220 7.09 3.14 -23.68
N HIS A 221 7.73 2.46 -22.69
CA HIS A 221 9.11 2.01 -22.77
C HIS A 221 9.17 0.49 -22.96
N ILE A 222 8.50 -0.25 -22.09
CA ILE A 222 8.44 -1.72 -22.16
C ILE A 222 6.98 -2.15 -22.11
N LEU A 223 6.60 -3.03 -23.01
CA LEU A 223 5.30 -3.71 -23.01
C LEU A 223 5.54 -5.22 -23.00
N GLY A 224 4.81 -5.94 -22.17
CA GLY A 224 4.94 -7.38 -22.08
C GLY A 224 3.80 -8.03 -21.33
N HIS A 225 3.98 -9.30 -21.06
CA HIS A 225 3.01 -10.11 -20.31
C HIS A 225 3.76 -11.05 -19.38
N TYR A 226 3.25 -11.19 -18.15
CA TYR A 226 3.68 -12.22 -17.21
C TYR A 226 2.64 -13.31 -17.08
N LYS A 227 3.12 -14.52 -16.82
CA LYS A 227 2.30 -15.68 -16.44
C LYS A 227 2.99 -16.38 -15.28
N ASN A 228 2.34 -16.39 -14.11
CA ASN A 228 2.89 -17.00 -12.88
C ASN A 228 4.33 -16.55 -12.59
N ASP A 229 4.57 -15.23 -12.48
CA ASP A 229 5.86 -14.57 -12.26
C ASP A 229 6.90 -14.70 -13.37
N GLN A 230 6.57 -15.39 -14.47
CA GLN A 230 7.48 -15.60 -15.59
C GLN A 230 7.06 -14.76 -16.79
N LYS A 231 8.04 -14.20 -17.51
CA LYS A 231 7.77 -13.54 -18.80
C LYS A 231 7.15 -14.57 -19.76
N ASP A 232 6.07 -14.16 -20.44
CA ASP A 232 5.35 -15.00 -21.40
C ASP A 232 4.88 -14.17 -22.60
N GLY A 233 4.91 -14.75 -23.80
CA GLY A 233 4.53 -14.04 -25.02
C GLY A 233 5.54 -13.00 -25.47
N ARG A 234 5.05 -11.97 -26.19
CA ARG A 234 5.88 -10.92 -26.78
C ARG A 234 6.21 -9.83 -25.76
N TRP A 235 7.49 -9.45 -25.74
CA TRP A 235 8.04 -8.30 -25.01
C TRP A 235 8.60 -7.31 -25.99
N ILE A 236 8.16 -6.07 -25.89
CA ILE A 236 8.51 -4.98 -26.83
C ILE A 236 9.21 -3.89 -26.04
N GLU A 237 10.38 -3.50 -26.48
CA GLU A 237 11.10 -2.33 -25.99
C GLU A 237 10.98 -1.20 -27.02
N ILE A 238 10.65 -0.02 -26.55
CA ILE A 238 10.34 1.16 -27.36
C ILE A 238 11.26 2.30 -26.94
N ALA A 239 11.78 3.07 -27.90
CA ALA A 239 12.58 4.27 -27.64
C ALA A 239 11.69 5.46 -27.24
N GLU A 240 12.30 6.52 -26.70
CA GLU A 240 11.59 7.78 -26.41
C GLU A 240 10.97 8.43 -27.66
N SER A 241 11.53 8.15 -28.85
CA SER A 241 10.97 8.57 -30.14
C SER A 241 9.64 7.87 -30.48
N GLY A 242 9.31 6.78 -29.77
CA GLY A 242 8.18 5.91 -30.08
C GLY A 242 8.54 4.75 -31.01
N ASP A 243 9.79 4.68 -31.49
CA ASP A 243 10.24 3.61 -32.37
C ASP A 243 10.51 2.32 -31.57
N THR A 244 10.17 1.17 -32.16
CA THR A 244 10.50 -0.13 -31.56
C THR A 244 12.00 -0.37 -31.60
N LEU A 245 12.61 -0.71 -30.46
CA LEU A 245 14.02 -1.10 -30.33
C LEU A 245 14.21 -2.61 -30.40
N SER A 246 13.33 -3.36 -29.76
CA SER A 246 13.40 -4.80 -29.77
C SER A 246 12.03 -5.46 -29.59
N VAL A 247 11.91 -6.65 -30.17
CA VAL A 247 10.80 -7.57 -29.91
C VAL A 247 11.40 -8.92 -29.54
N LYS A 248 11.07 -9.41 -28.34
CA LYS A 248 11.49 -10.73 -27.86
C LYS A 248 10.28 -11.56 -27.50
N THR A 249 10.36 -12.86 -27.73
CA THR A 249 9.30 -13.78 -27.36
C THR A 249 9.78 -14.68 -26.22
N TYR A 250 8.91 -14.91 -25.24
CA TYR A 250 9.17 -15.74 -24.07
C TYR A 250 8.11 -16.83 -23.92
N VAL A 251 8.54 -17.98 -23.44
CA VAL A 251 7.65 -19.07 -23.01
C VAL A 251 8.13 -19.55 -21.64
N ASN A 252 7.30 -19.40 -20.62
CA ASN A 252 7.65 -19.79 -19.24
C ASN A 252 9.00 -19.20 -18.78
N GLY A 253 9.22 -17.92 -19.02
CA GLY A 253 10.40 -17.16 -18.61
C GLY A 253 11.65 -17.36 -19.48
N ARG A 254 11.63 -18.26 -20.46
CA ARG A 254 12.75 -18.51 -21.37
C ARG A 254 12.54 -17.81 -22.69
N GLU A 255 13.63 -17.30 -23.28
CA GLU A 255 13.58 -16.75 -24.62
C GLU A 255 13.32 -17.86 -25.66
N GLU A 256 12.23 -17.74 -26.38
CA GLU A 256 11.71 -18.73 -27.31
C GLU A 256 11.07 -18.04 -28.51
N GLY A 257 11.25 -18.59 -29.71
CA GLY A 257 10.62 -18.04 -30.93
C GLY A 257 11.38 -16.88 -31.54
N LEU A 258 10.65 -15.98 -32.21
CA LEU A 258 11.22 -14.88 -33.01
C LEU A 258 11.71 -13.72 -32.15
N HIS A 259 12.96 -13.31 -32.38
CA HIS A 259 13.58 -12.11 -31.83
C HIS A 259 13.90 -11.13 -32.95
N ILE A 260 13.58 -9.86 -32.76
CA ILE A 260 13.87 -8.77 -33.69
C ILE A 260 14.54 -7.64 -32.94
N SER A 261 15.59 -7.07 -33.49
CA SER A 261 16.22 -5.83 -33.03
C SER A 261 16.18 -4.78 -34.12
N TYR A 262 16.08 -3.54 -33.73
CA TYR A 262 16.07 -2.38 -34.61
C TYR A 262 17.22 -1.45 -34.28
N ASP A 263 17.72 -0.71 -35.24
CA ASP A 263 18.71 0.32 -35.03
C ASP A 263 18.05 1.56 -34.38
N ARG A 264 18.66 2.05 -33.33
CA ARG A 264 18.09 3.17 -32.54
C ARG A 264 18.02 4.49 -33.30
N ASN A 265 18.91 4.72 -34.26
CA ASN A 265 19.03 5.99 -34.96
C ASN A 265 18.15 6.04 -36.22
N THR A 266 18.00 4.91 -36.89
CA THR A 266 17.28 4.82 -38.17
C THR A 266 15.92 4.19 -38.07
N GLY A 267 15.64 3.45 -36.95
CA GLY A 267 14.42 2.64 -36.79
C GLY A 267 14.41 1.40 -37.71
N ALA A 268 15.45 1.20 -38.52
CA ALA A 268 15.51 0.05 -39.42
C ALA A 268 15.76 -1.24 -38.68
N ARG A 269 15.23 -2.36 -39.18
CA ARG A 269 15.53 -3.67 -38.65
C ARG A 269 17.04 -3.94 -38.80
N SER A 270 17.69 -4.28 -37.65
CA SER A 270 19.13 -4.59 -37.63
C SER A 270 19.40 -6.07 -37.56
N ARG A 271 18.53 -6.85 -36.87
CA ARG A 271 18.71 -8.29 -36.70
C ARG A 271 17.39 -9.00 -36.47
N GLU A 272 17.28 -10.22 -36.97
CA GLU A 272 16.20 -11.15 -36.58
C GLU A 272 16.75 -12.58 -36.48
N PHE A 273 16.22 -13.33 -35.52
CA PHE A 273 16.58 -14.73 -35.31
C PHE A 273 15.53 -15.47 -34.50
N TYR A 274 15.59 -16.80 -34.58
CA TYR A 274 14.75 -17.67 -33.79
C TYR A 274 15.55 -18.33 -32.68
N LEU A 275 14.95 -18.43 -31.49
CA LEU A 275 15.46 -19.17 -30.35
C LEU A 275 14.56 -20.37 -30.04
N LYS A 276 15.18 -21.47 -29.60
CA LYS A 276 14.53 -22.62 -29.00
C LYS A 276 15.33 -23.05 -27.78
N ALA A 277 14.73 -23.06 -26.61
CA ALA A 277 15.39 -23.30 -25.34
C ALA A 277 16.68 -22.47 -25.16
N ASP A 278 16.56 -21.13 -25.34
CA ASP A 278 17.64 -20.13 -25.24
C ASP A 278 18.82 -20.31 -26.24
N ARG A 279 18.63 -21.13 -27.29
CA ARG A 279 19.64 -21.35 -28.32
C ARG A 279 19.09 -20.97 -29.68
N LYS A 280 19.96 -20.40 -30.54
CA LYS A 280 19.58 -20.12 -31.93
C LYS A 280 19.14 -21.44 -32.60
N ASP A 281 17.92 -21.43 -33.17
CA ASP A 281 17.36 -22.60 -33.85
C ASP A 281 16.42 -22.10 -34.96
N GLY A 282 16.90 -22.17 -36.20
CA GLY A 282 16.22 -21.60 -37.35
C GLY A 282 17.03 -20.51 -38.01
N LEU A 283 16.33 -19.62 -38.70
CA LEU A 283 16.92 -18.57 -39.51
C LEU A 283 17.47 -17.45 -38.65
N TYR A 284 18.65 -16.95 -39.03
CA TYR A 284 19.32 -15.77 -38.48
C TYR A 284 19.62 -14.80 -39.60
N ARG A 285 19.28 -13.53 -39.44
CA ARG A 285 19.50 -12.47 -40.40
C ARG A 285 20.06 -11.20 -39.75
N GLU A 286 20.99 -10.55 -40.44
CA GLU A 286 21.45 -9.20 -40.15
C GLU A 286 21.15 -8.27 -41.33
N TYR A 287 20.87 -7.03 -41.01
CA TYR A 287 20.51 -6.02 -41.97
C TYR A 287 21.41 -4.81 -41.84
N ASN A 288 21.67 -4.09 -42.92
CA ASN A 288 22.35 -2.82 -42.90
C ASN A 288 21.43 -1.77 -42.26
N PRO A 289 21.83 -1.14 -41.12
CA PRO A 289 20.96 -0.18 -40.46
C PRO A 289 20.72 1.12 -41.23
N GLY A 290 21.52 1.43 -42.23
CA GLY A 290 21.37 2.64 -43.04
C GLY A 290 20.33 2.52 -44.14
N ASN A 291 20.16 1.35 -44.75
CA ASN A 291 19.24 1.15 -45.88
C ASN A 291 18.27 -0.04 -45.70
N GLY A 292 18.42 -0.81 -44.60
CA GLY A 292 17.54 -1.95 -44.30
C GLY A 292 17.79 -3.20 -45.14
N GLU A 293 18.84 -3.21 -45.97
CA GLU A 293 19.16 -4.35 -46.84
C GLU A 293 19.72 -5.51 -46.03
N LEU A 294 19.39 -6.75 -46.44
CA LEU A 294 19.93 -7.97 -45.86
C LEU A 294 21.42 -8.10 -46.19
N VAL A 295 22.28 -8.20 -45.17
CA VAL A 295 23.72 -8.31 -45.31
C VAL A 295 24.29 -9.64 -44.89
N TYR A 296 23.56 -10.39 -44.04
CA TYR A 296 23.95 -11.73 -43.62
C TYR A 296 22.72 -12.61 -43.35
N GLU A 297 22.80 -13.84 -43.79
CA GLU A 297 21.79 -14.85 -43.50
C GLU A 297 22.45 -16.21 -43.25
N ALA A 298 22.03 -16.89 -42.19
CA ALA A 298 22.48 -18.23 -41.84
C ALA A 298 21.35 -19.02 -41.16
N THR A 299 21.46 -20.33 -41.19
CA THR A 299 20.57 -21.22 -40.44
C THR A 299 21.32 -21.84 -39.28
N TYR A 300 20.66 -21.87 -38.12
CA TYR A 300 21.19 -22.50 -36.91
C TYR A 300 20.32 -23.69 -36.47
N GLN A 301 20.95 -24.66 -35.84
CA GLN A 301 20.28 -25.77 -35.18
C GLN A 301 20.95 -26.02 -33.82
N HIS A 302 20.17 -25.98 -32.76
CA HIS A 302 20.68 -26.16 -31.38
C HIS A 302 21.88 -25.23 -31.02
N GLY A 303 21.89 -24.02 -31.52
CA GLY A 303 22.94 -23.01 -31.30
C GLY A 303 24.17 -23.13 -32.19
N ARG A 304 24.21 -24.08 -33.12
CA ARG A 304 25.31 -24.29 -34.04
C ARG A 304 24.86 -23.94 -35.47
N LEU A 305 25.79 -23.37 -36.24
CA LEU A 305 25.57 -23.14 -37.66
C LEU A 305 25.23 -24.47 -38.35
N HIS A 306 24.14 -24.46 -39.13
CA HIS A 306 23.64 -25.64 -39.81
C HIS A 306 23.16 -25.24 -41.20
N GLY A 307 23.82 -25.85 -42.23
CA GLY A 307 23.53 -25.52 -43.61
C GLY A 307 24.36 -24.36 -44.17
N LYS A 308 23.83 -23.71 -45.19
CA LYS A 308 24.53 -22.62 -45.88
C LYS A 308 24.39 -21.31 -45.13
N GLU A 309 25.46 -20.53 -45.16
CA GLU A 309 25.42 -19.10 -44.81
C GLU A 309 25.72 -18.27 -46.04
N ARG A 310 25.24 -17.04 -46.07
CA ARG A 310 25.57 -16.07 -47.13
C ARG A 310 25.79 -14.69 -46.53
N ARG A 311 26.76 -13.98 -47.09
CA ARG A 311 27.11 -12.63 -46.70
C ARG A 311 27.19 -11.75 -47.91
N LEU A 312 26.62 -10.52 -47.84
CA LEU A 312 26.78 -9.51 -48.83
C LEU A 312 28.17 -8.90 -48.74
N ILE A 313 28.95 -9.00 -49.79
CA ILE A 313 30.25 -8.36 -49.88
C ILE A 313 30.07 -7.07 -50.69
N VAL A 314 30.27 -5.94 -50.00
CA VAL A 314 30.21 -4.60 -50.61
C VAL A 314 31.60 -4.25 -51.10
N THR A 315 31.74 -4.02 -52.44
CA THR A 315 32.97 -3.58 -53.04
C THR A 315 32.80 -2.20 -53.70
N ASN A 316 33.89 -1.52 -54.00
CA ASN A 316 33.86 -0.22 -54.69
C ASN A 316 33.29 -0.27 -56.12
N ARG A 317 32.97 -1.46 -56.64
CA ARG A 317 32.46 -1.67 -58.01
C ARG A 317 31.14 -2.42 -58.09
N TYR A 318 30.94 -3.49 -57.26
CA TYR A 318 29.73 -4.32 -57.32
C TYR A 318 29.51 -4.99 -55.94
N ASP A 319 28.26 -5.15 -55.59
CA ASP A 319 27.85 -5.90 -54.43
C ASP A 319 27.52 -7.34 -54.86
N TYR A 320 27.96 -8.36 -54.09
CA TYR A 320 27.66 -9.75 -54.36
C TYR A 320 27.51 -10.57 -53.09
N TRP A 321 26.79 -11.66 -53.20
CA TRP A 321 26.61 -12.62 -52.12
C TRP A 321 27.66 -13.71 -52.16
N GLU A 322 28.34 -13.94 -51.05
CA GLU A 322 29.18 -15.13 -50.80
C GLU A 322 28.33 -16.17 -50.05
N ILE A 323 28.40 -17.46 -50.54
CA ILE A 323 27.55 -18.57 -50.05
C ILE A 323 28.41 -19.66 -49.38
#